data_7c37afded9972d9cc309ebb0e8fdeefb
#
_entry.id   7c37afded9972d9cc309ebb0e8fdeefb
#
_cell.length_a   1.000
_cell.length_b   1.000
_cell.length_c   1.000
_cell.angle_alpha   90.00
_cell.angle_beta   90.00
_cell.angle_gamma   90.00
#
_symmetry.space_group_name_H-M   'P 1'
#
loop_
_entity.id
_entity.type
_entity.pdbx_description
1 polymer ?
#
loop_
_entity_poly.entity_id
_entity_poly.type
_entity_poly.pdbx_seq_one_letter_code
_entity_poly.pdbx_strand_id
1 'polypeptide(L)'
;MNRRRFIVSVCSAVTALVAGTGMSAQETPVAAREWVDLRAYVCSSVEKRDKLIEIFDAALIPALNRQGVKNVGVLWTNGEVNDGNTNFNTTVFVVAPFATAEALALRDQKLLADAQYMKDAAPVFEAPMKDPLYDTCAGSLLYTFATCPQVKQVTQSPDRLLQLRIYNSYTIERNAKKMAMFEQGGEIGVFRTCGMQPVLFSQAVAGDKLANVTYMLAFDNKAEKESSWKRFRDHPEWLKLKADPQYKDTANKITNIVLRPSKASQL
;
A
#
# COMPACT_ATOMS: atom_id res chain seq x y z
N MET A 1 -70.73 -22.66 -27.88
CA MET A 1 -70.80 -24.18 -27.95
C MET A 1 -69.74 -24.60 -28.95
N ASN A 2 -68.69 -25.20 -28.56
CA ASN A 2 -67.94 -26.34 -29.09
C ASN A 2 -66.53 -26.36 -28.55
N ARG A 3 -66.30 -27.27 -27.61
CA ARG A 3 -64.99 -27.62 -27.07
C ARG A 3 -64.28 -28.50 -28.10
N ARG A 4 -63.11 -28.15 -28.54
CA ARG A 4 -62.16 -29.08 -29.20
C ARG A 4 -61.00 -29.38 -28.25
N ARG A 5 -60.90 -30.61 -27.81
CA ARG A 5 -59.80 -31.21 -27.09
C ARG A 5 -58.63 -31.45 -28.06
N PHE A 6 -57.47 -31.00 -27.78
CA PHE A 6 -56.21 -31.42 -28.43
C PHE A 6 -55.51 -32.45 -27.55
N ILE A 7 -55.33 -33.63 -28.11
CA ILE A 7 -54.54 -34.73 -27.55
C ILE A 7 -53.07 -34.40 -27.88
N VAL A 8 -52.18 -34.28 -26.85
CA VAL A 8 -50.73 -34.16 -27.04
C VAL A 8 -50.12 -35.55 -26.82
N SER A 9 -49.54 -36.08 -27.89
CA SER A 9 -48.79 -37.34 -27.90
C SER A 9 -47.46 -37.16 -27.21
N VAL A 10 -47.14 -37.99 -26.22
CA VAL A 10 -45.87 -38.01 -25.49
C VAL A 10 -44.92 -38.93 -26.28
N CYS A 11 -43.92 -38.34 -26.93
CA CYS A 11 -42.75 -39.07 -27.41
C CYS A 11 -41.66 -39.09 -26.32
N SER A 12 -41.40 -40.25 -25.77
CA SER A 12 -40.28 -40.51 -24.86
C SER A 12 -38.98 -40.55 -25.65
N ALA A 13 -38.12 -39.55 -25.47
CA ALA A 13 -36.76 -39.60 -25.94
C ALA A 13 -35.83 -40.01 -24.76
N VAL A 14 -35.20 -41.16 -24.92
CA VAL A 14 -34.14 -41.63 -24.00
C VAL A 14 -32.86 -40.83 -24.29
N THR A 15 -32.49 -39.94 -23.39
CA THR A 15 -31.20 -39.20 -23.48
C THR A 15 -30.15 -39.95 -22.66
N ALA A 16 -29.14 -40.46 -23.34
CA ALA A 16 -27.98 -41.07 -22.70
C ALA A 16 -27.19 -40.02 -21.95
N LEU A 17 -27.01 -40.19 -20.63
CA LEU A 17 -26.18 -39.35 -19.77
C LEU A 17 -24.72 -39.72 -20.05
N VAL A 18 -24.00 -38.89 -20.78
CA VAL A 18 -22.51 -38.91 -20.81
C VAL A 18 -22.03 -38.17 -19.59
N ALA A 19 -21.55 -38.88 -18.58
CA ALA A 19 -20.87 -38.33 -17.43
C ALA A 19 -19.48 -37.82 -17.85
N GLY A 20 -19.41 -36.56 -18.28
CA GLY A 20 -18.17 -35.83 -18.44
C GLY A 20 -17.69 -35.39 -17.08
N THR A 21 -16.64 -36.02 -16.56
CA THR A 21 -15.89 -35.52 -15.40
C THR A 21 -15.11 -34.25 -15.80
N GLY A 22 -15.81 -33.12 -15.86
CA GLY A 22 -15.16 -31.82 -15.95
C GLY A 22 -14.50 -31.52 -14.63
N MET A 23 -13.17 -31.67 -14.55
CA MET A 23 -12.37 -31.05 -13.50
C MET A 23 -12.53 -29.52 -13.67
N SER A 24 -13.41 -28.93 -12.89
CA SER A 24 -13.45 -27.48 -12.75
C SER A 24 -12.15 -27.08 -12.09
N ALA A 25 -11.27 -26.40 -12.83
CA ALA A 25 -10.14 -25.72 -12.24
C ALA A 25 -10.71 -24.73 -11.21
N GLN A 26 -10.45 -25.00 -9.95
CA GLN A 26 -10.84 -24.13 -8.84
C GLN A 26 -10.00 -22.86 -8.99
N GLU A 27 -10.59 -21.80 -9.57
CA GLU A 27 -9.95 -20.49 -9.63
C GLU A 27 -9.62 -20.07 -8.20
N THR A 28 -8.33 -19.93 -7.92
CA THR A 28 -7.86 -19.39 -6.64
C THR A 28 -8.46 -18.00 -6.50
N PRO A 29 -9.20 -17.68 -5.40
CA PRO A 29 -9.79 -16.37 -5.25
C PRO A 29 -8.69 -15.30 -5.33
N VAL A 30 -8.82 -14.39 -6.28
CA VAL A 30 -7.92 -13.23 -6.36
C VAL A 30 -8.10 -12.43 -5.07
N ALA A 31 -7.02 -12.21 -4.33
CA ALA A 31 -7.07 -11.47 -3.08
C ALA A 31 -7.67 -10.08 -3.33
N ALA A 32 -8.62 -9.67 -2.47
CA ALA A 32 -9.24 -8.36 -2.57
C ALA A 32 -8.18 -7.26 -2.41
N ARG A 33 -8.30 -6.21 -3.24
CA ARG A 33 -7.43 -5.03 -3.18
C ARG A 33 -7.78 -4.19 -1.96
N GLU A 34 -6.79 -3.53 -1.41
CA GLU A 34 -6.92 -2.71 -0.21
C GLU A 34 -6.92 -1.21 -0.53
N TRP A 35 -7.62 -0.46 0.30
CA TRP A 35 -7.54 0.99 0.42
C TRP A 35 -6.51 1.32 1.49
N VAL A 36 -5.55 2.18 1.18
CA VAL A 36 -4.45 2.48 2.10
C VAL A 36 -4.48 3.95 2.47
N ASP A 37 -4.52 4.23 3.78
CA ASP A 37 -4.33 5.55 4.36
C ASP A 37 -2.83 5.74 4.60
N LEU A 38 -2.19 6.57 3.80
CA LEU A 38 -0.81 7.00 3.99
C LEU A 38 -0.81 8.41 4.56
N ARG A 39 -0.39 8.56 5.81
CA ARG A 39 -0.30 9.88 6.47
C ARG A 39 1.15 10.24 6.80
N ALA A 40 1.46 11.51 6.68
CA ALA A 40 2.73 12.12 7.07
C ALA A 40 2.46 13.19 8.14
N TYR A 41 2.88 12.91 9.36
CA TYR A 41 2.78 13.83 10.50
C TYR A 41 4.10 14.58 10.63
N VAL A 42 4.07 15.89 10.45
CA VAL A 42 5.26 16.76 10.54
C VAL A 42 5.32 17.36 11.94
N CYS A 43 6.41 17.14 12.63
CA CYS A 43 6.68 17.66 13.96
C CYS A 43 7.69 18.84 13.88
N SER A 44 7.68 19.72 14.87
CA SER A 44 8.60 20.84 14.95
C SER A 44 10.02 20.44 15.37
N SER A 45 10.20 19.24 15.94
CA SER A 45 11.50 18.73 16.35
C SER A 45 11.59 17.20 16.28
N VAL A 46 12.82 16.67 16.37
CA VAL A 46 13.10 15.23 16.43
C VAL A 46 12.54 14.62 17.71
N GLU A 47 12.64 15.32 18.84
CA GLU A 47 12.13 14.86 20.13
C GLU A 47 10.59 14.66 20.09
N LYS A 48 9.87 15.61 19.47
CA LYS A 48 8.43 15.48 19.28
C LYS A 48 8.07 14.34 18.34
N ARG A 49 8.84 14.16 17.26
CA ARG A 49 8.68 13.00 16.37
C ARG A 49 8.85 11.70 17.14
N ASP A 50 9.90 11.56 17.95
CA ASP A 50 10.18 10.34 18.69
C ASP A 50 9.08 10.08 19.73
N LYS A 51 8.61 11.12 20.41
CA LYS A 51 7.47 11.03 21.32
C LYS A 51 6.17 10.60 20.60
N LEU A 52 5.92 11.14 19.42
CA LEU A 52 4.75 10.75 18.62
C LEU A 52 4.83 9.29 18.17
N ILE A 53 6.02 8.80 17.80
CA ILE A 53 6.26 7.40 17.47
C ILE A 53 5.93 6.49 18.67
N GLU A 54 6.41 6.81 19.87
CA GLU A 54 6.12 6.04 21.09
C GLU A 54 4.61 5.94 21.35
N ILE A 55 3.88 7.06 21.18
CA ILE A 55 2.43 7.09 21.37
C ILE A 55 1.73 6.28 20.27
N PHE A 56 2.16 6.39 19.00
CA PHE A 56 1.55 5.63 17.93
C PHE A 56 1.80 4.12 18.07
N ASP A 57 2.98 3.73 18.54
CA ASP A 57 3.28 2.34 18.86
C ASP A 57 2.40 1.78 19.98
N ALA A 58 2.19 2.58 21.03
CA ALA A 58 1.42 2.15 22.21
C ALA A 58 -0.10 2.28 22.05
N ALA A 59 -0.58 3.24 21.27
CA ALA A 59 -1.99 3.59 21.18
C ALA A 59 -2.58 3.33 19.79
N LEU A 60 -1.99 3.91 18.72
CA LEU A 60 -2.59 3.89 17.37
C LEU A 60 -2.60 2.49 16.77
N ILE A 61 -1.45 1.78 16.77
CA ILE A 61 -1.36 0.43 16.20
C ILE A 61 -2.35 -0.52 16.89
N PRO A 62 -2.40 -0.61 18.25
CA PRO A 62 -3.37 -1.47 18.93
C PRO A 62 -4.83 -1.10 18.63
N ALA A 63 -5.14 0.21 18.55
CA ALA A 63 -6.50 0.66 18.25
C ALA A 63 -6.95 0.31 16.83
N LEU A 64 -6.07 0.48 15.83
CA LEU A 64 -6.34 0.05 14.46
C LEU A 64 -6.48 -1.47 14.37
N ASN A 65 -5.67 -2.23 15.11
CA ASN A 65 -5.80 -3.69 15.19
C ASN A 65 -7.14 -4.13 15.77
N ARG A 66 -7.70 -3.41 16.78
CA ARG A 66 -9.06 -3.66 17.31
C ARG A 66 -10.15 -3.38 16.26
N GLN A 67 -9.89 -2.49 15.31
CA GLN A 67 -10.78 -2.25 14.17
C GLN A 67 -10.62 -3.31 13.06
N GLY A 68 -9.74 -4.31 13.22
CA GLY A 68 -9.45 -5.34 12.22
C GLY A 68 -8.38 -4.95 11.21
N VAL A 69 -7.80 -3.75 11.30
CA VAL A 69 -6.71 -3.29 10.44
C VAL A 69 -5.40 -3.99 10.86
N LYS A 70 -4.72 -4.63 9.91
CA LYS A 70 -3.45 -5.33 10.10
C LYS A 70 -2.36 -4.69 9.24
N ASN A 71 -1.11 -5.09 9.45
CA ASN A 71 0.04 -4.55 8.71
C ASN A 71 0.14 -3.02 8.80
N VAL A 72 -0.15 -2.46 9.97
CA VAL A 72 -0.01 -1.03 10.23
C VAL A 72 1.46 -0.68 10.34
N GLY A 73 1.92 0.26 9.51
CA GLY A 73 3.28 0.79 9.54
C GLY A 73 3.34 2.13 10.27
N VAL A 74 4.21 2.25 11.27
CA VAL A 74 4.68 3.53 11.83
C VAL A 74 6.16 3.64 11.49
N LEU A 75 6.51 4.62 10.66
CA LEU A 75 7.80 4.69 9.99
C LEU A 75 8.42 6.08 10.18
N TRP A 76 9.75 6.12 10.22
CA TRP A 76 10.51 7.36 10.41
C TRP A 76 11.82 7.33 9.62
N THR A 77 12.50 8.48 9.52
CA THR A 77 13.81 8.57 8.87
C THR A 77 14.70 9.61 9.55
N ASN A 78 15.97 9.58 9.19
CA ASN A 78 16.96 10.60 9.47
C ASN A 78 17.98 10.65 8.31
N GLY A 79 18.93 11.59 8.36
CA GLY A 79 19.92 11.74 7.30
C GLY A 79 20.79 10.50 7.09
N GLU A 80 21.09 9.72 8.13
CA GLU A 80 21.86 8.48 8.02
C GLU A 80 21.08 7.39 7.23
N VAL A 81 19.80 7.22 7.56
CA VAL A 81 18.92 6.25 6.92
C VAL A 81 18.60 6.64 5.48
N ASN A 82 18.38 7.94 5.24
CA ASN A 82 17.87 8.47 3.96
C ASN A 82 18.98 9.08 3.08
N ASP A 83 20.12 8.42 3.04
CA ASP A 83 21.25 8.75 2.15
C ASP A 83 21.66 10.24 2.19
N GLY A 84 21.70 10.84 3.39
CA GLY A 84 22.04 12.24 3.64
C GLY A 84 20.88 13.23 3.53
N ASN A 85 19.70 12.81 3.07
CA ASN A 85 18.53 13.67 2.95
C ASN A 85 17.84 13.86 4.31
N THR A 86 17.80 15.08 4.82
CA THR A 86 17.22 15.46 6.12
C THR A 86 15.81 16.05 6.05
N ASN A 87 15.24 16.20 4.86
CA ASN A 87 13.95 16.88 4.66
C ASN A 87 12.76 16.26 5.43
N PHE A 88 12.89 15.00 5.86
CA PHE A 88 11.85 14.27 6.57
C PHE A 88 12.23 13.85 7.99
N ASN A 89 13.31 14.41 8.54
CA ASN A 89 13.84 14.01 9.86
C ASN A 89 12.83 14.17 11.00
N THR A 90 11.89 15.09 10.86
CA THR A 90 10.85 15.36 11.87
C THR A 90 9.48 14.79 11.47
N THR A 91 9.44 13.89 10.49
CA THR A 91 8.18 13.34 9.96
C THR A 91 7.97 11.89 10.42
N VAL A 92 6.76 11.59 10.91
CA VAL A 92 6.28 10.23 11.12
C VAL A 92 5.35 9.86 9.98
N PHE A 93 5.64 8.75 9.30
CA PHE A 93 4.76 8.20 8.28
C PHE A 93 3.93 7.06 8.87
N VAL A 94 2.63 7.07 8.61
CA VAL A 94 1.72 6.00 9.00
C VAL A 94 1.12 5.39 7.74
N VAL A 95 1.20 4.07 7.63
CA VAL A 95 0.58 3.28 6.56
C VAL A 95 -0.45 2.37 7.20
N ALA A 96 -1.73 2.51 6.83
CA ALA A 96 -2.80 1.69 7.38
C ALA A 96 -3.69 1.16 6.24
N PRO A 97 -3.68 -0.17 5.96
CA PRO A 97 -4.53 -0.76 4.94
C PRO A 97 -5.92 -1.10 5.46
N PHE A 98 -6.93 -0.85 4.63
CA PHE A 98 -8.34 -1.11 4.93
C PHE A 98 -8.96 -1.96 3.81
N ALA A 99 -9.83 -2.89 4.19
CA ALA A 99 -10.52 -3.75 3.22
C ALA A 99 -11.50 -2.98 2.34
N THR A 100 -12.08 -1.89 2.84
CA THR A 100 -13.06 -1.07 2.10
C THR A 100 -12.82 0.42 2.31
N ALA A 101 -13.28 1.24 1.35
CA ALA A 101 -13.24 2.69 1.47
C ALA A 101 -14.11 3.21 2.64
N GLU A 102 -15.22 2.52 2.92
CA GLU A 102 -16.08 2.85 4.06
C GLU A 102 -15.37 2.64 5.40
N ALA A 103 -14.68 1.50 5.56
CA ALA A 103 -13.91 1.22 6.78
C ALA A 103 -12.83 2.29 7.01
N LEU A 104 -12.17 2.75 5.93
CA LEU A 104 -11.20 3.84 5.98
C LEU A 104 -11.87 5.17 6.34
N ALA A 105 -13.01 5.50 5.74
CA ALA A 105 -13.75 6.75 6.03
C ALA A 105 -14.20 6.83 7.49
N LEU A 106 -14.53 5.70 8.10
CA LEU A 106 -14.95 5.61 9.51
C LEU A 106 -13.78 5.50 10.50
N ARG A 107 -12.53 5.46 10.03
CA ARG A 107 -11.33 5.26 10.86
C ARG A 107 -11.28 6.20 12.06
N ASP A 108 -11.34 7.49 11.82
CA ASP A 108 -11.14 8.49 12.88
C ASP A 108 -12.31 8.51 13.87
N GLN A 109 -13.55 8.31 13.39
CA GLN A 109 -14.72 8.16 14.24
C GLN A 109 -14.60 6.95 15.17
N LYS A 110 -14.13 5.82 14.67
CA LYS A 110 -13.91 4.60 15.47
C LYS A 110 -12.76 4.77 16.46
N LEU A 111 -11.70 5.49 16.10
CA LEU A 111 -10.60 5.81 17.00
C LEU A 111 -11.09 6.68 18.17
N LEU A 112 -11.88 7.73 17.88
CA LEU A 112 -12.44 8.60 18.92
C LEU A 112 -13.46 7.89 19.84
N ALA A 113 -14.11 6.84 19.35
CA ALA A 113 -15.01 6.00 20.14
C ALA A 113 -14.29 4.91 20.98
N ASP A 114 -13.00 4.68 20.73
CA ASP A 114 -12.19 3.69 21.45
C ASP A 114 -11.62 4.32 22.73
N ALA A 115 -12.24 4.00 23.89
CA ALA A 115 -11.85 4.57 25.18
C ALA A 115 -10.39 4.28 25.57
N GLN A 116 -9.85 3.11 25.17
CA GLN A 116 -8.44 2.79 25.43
C GLN A 116 -7.51 3.65 24.57
N TYR A 117 -7.85 3.84 23.28
CA TYR A 117 -7.10 4.73 22.42
C TYR A 117 -7.11 6.17 22.95
N MET A 118 -8.27 6.68 23.34
CA MET A 118 -8.40 8.04 23.89
C MET A 118 -7.55 8.25 25.13
N LYS A 119 -7.48 7.23 26.00
CA LYS A 119 -6.63 7.24 27.19
C LYS A 119 -5.13 7.20 26.83
N ASP A 120 -4.72 6.26 25.99
CA ASP A 120 -3.30 6.03 25.69
C ASP A 120 -2.72 7.11 24.78
N ALA A 121 -3.54 7.73 23.94
CA ALA A 121 -3.17 8.84 23.06
C ALA A 121 -3.45 10.22 23.67
N ALA A 122 -3.87 10.30 24.94
CA ALA A 122 -4.15 11.58 25.62
C ALA A 122 -3.04 12.64 25.44
N PRO A 123 -1.74 12.33 25.49
CA PRO A 123 -0.71 13.34 25.27
C PRO A 123 -0.76 14.02 23.90
N VAL A 124 -1.37 13.40 22.89
CA VAL A 124 -1.58 14.02 21.56
C VAL A 124 -2.76 14.99 21.61
N PHE A 125 -3.85 14.61 22.27
CA PHE A 125 -5.10 15.40 22.29
C PHE A 125 -5.08 16.52 23.30
N GLU A 126 -4.34 16.35 24.42
CA GLU A 126 -4.22 17.32 25.49
C GLU A 126 -3.04 18.30 25.30
N ALA A 127 -2.24 18.07 24.26
CA ALA A 127 -1.15 18.98 23.94
C ALA A 127 -1.70 20.39 23.67
N PRO A 128 -1.11 21.45 24.27
CA PRO A 128 -1.62 22.80 24.08
C PRO A 128 -1.47 23.24 22.61
N MET A 129 -2.43 23.99 22.12
CA MET A 129 -2.43 24.50 20.73
C MET A 129 -1.15 25.27 20.36
N LYS A 130 -0.47 25.87 21.35
CA LYS A 130 0.79 26.60 21.15
C LYS A 130 2.02 25.68 21.07
N ASP A 131 1.88 24.43 21.47
CA ASP A 131 2.97 23.45 21.50
C ASP A 131 2.43 22.02 21.20
N PRO A 132 1.84 21.80 20.01
CA PRO A 132 1.31 20.51 19.62
C PRO A 132 2.44 19.48 19.40
N LEU A 133 2.14 18.19 19.45
CA LEU A 133 3.13 17.15 19.14
C LEU A 133 3.46 17.10 17.65
N TYR A 134 2.52 17.45 16.79
CA TYR A 134 2.76 17.61 15.34
C TYR A 134 2.07 18.88 14.85
N ASP A 135 2.68 19.54 13.88
CA ASP A 135 2.19 20.82 13.34
C ASP A 135 1.17 20.60 12.22
N THR A 136 1.41 19.58 11.38
CA THR A 136 0.53 19.26 10.25
C THR A 136 0.46 17.75 10.03
N CYS A 137 -0.66 17.30 9.46
CA CYS A 137 -0.84 15.95 8.95
C CYS A 137 -1.33 16.01 7.50
N ALA A 138 -0.49 15.56 6.58
CA ALA A 138 -0.88 15.37 5.18
C ALA A 138 -1.25 13.90 4.94
N GLY A 139 -2.26 13.65 4.09
CA GLY A 139 -2.73 12.30 3.79
C GLY A 139 -2.89 12.04 2.30
N SER A 140 -2.72 10.78 1.93
CA SER A 140 -3.04 10.25 0.61
C SER A 140 -3.89 9.00 0.74
N LEU A 141 -4.99 8.98 0.02
CA LEU A 141 -5.83 7.79 -0.15
C LEU A 141 -5.31 7.01 -1.34
N LEU A 142 -4.86 5.79 -1.09
CA LEU A 142 -4.26 4.93 -2.10
C LEU A 142 -5.16 3.70 -2.34
N TYR A 143 -5.11 3.16 -3.56
CA TYR A 143 -5.75 1.90 -3.91
C TYR A 143 -4.73 0.95 -4.51
N THR A 144 -4.55 -0.22 -3.91
CA THR A 144 -3.48 -1.17 -4.27
C THR A 144 -3.65 -1.72 -5.68
N PHE A 145 -2.55 -2.16 -6.30
CA PHE A 145 -2.56 -2.80 -7.62
C PHE A 145 -3.14 -4.22 -7.56
N ALA A 146 -3.67 -4.70 -8.68
CA ALA A 146 -4.18 -6.07 -8.78
C ALA A 146 -3.06 -7.12 -8.61
N THR A 147 -1.85 -6.81 -9.06
CA THR A 147 -0.67 -7.67 -8.95
C THR A 147 -0.01 -7.64 -7.56
N CYS A 148 -0.34 -6.64 -6.74
CA CYS A 148 0.06 -6.48 -5.34
C CYS A 148 -1.14 -6.00 -4.53
N PRO A 149 -2.18 -6.86 -4.34
CA PRO A 149 -3.48 -6.41 -3.84
C PRO A 149 -3.48 -6.04 -2.36
N GLN A 150 -2.46 -6.43 -1.60
CA GLN A 150 -2.41 -6.24 -0.15
C GLN A 150 -1.07 -5.67 0.29
N VAL A 151 -1.12 -4.84 1.34
CA VAL A 151 0.06 -4.41 2.08
C VAL A 151 0.58 -5.58 2.91
N LYS A 152 1.88 -5.86 2.83
CA LYS A 152 2.47 -7.04 3.48
C LYS A 152 3.78 -6.70 4.19
N GLN A 153 3.95 -7.25 5.38
CA GLN A 153 5.28 -7.40 5.95
C GLN A 153 6.02 -8.51 5.17
N VAL A 154 7.15 -8.19 4.59
CA VAL A 154 7.90 -9.10 3.69
C VAL A 154 9.28 -9.46 4.25
N THR A 155 9.72 -8.81 5.32
CA THR A 155 10.95 -9.13 6.05
C THR A 155 10.77 -8.85 7.53
N GLN A 156 11.45 -9.63 8.38
CA GLN A 156 11.49 -9.46 9.83
C GLN A 156 12.90 -9.06 10.34
N SER A 157 13.81 -8.73 9.41
CA SER A 157 15.15 -8.27 9.79
C SER A 157 15.06 -7.07 10.75
N PRO A 158 15.81 -7.05 11.86
CA PRO A 158 15.85 -5.92 12.78
C PRO A 158 16.43 -4.66 12.11
N ASP A 159 17.28 -4.83 11.09
CA ASP A 159 17.92 -3.75 10.34
C ASP A 159 17.19 -3.36 9.06
N ARG A 160 15.95 -3.90 8.88
CA ARG A 160 15.16 -3.68 7.67
C ARG A 160 14.94 -2.22 7.36
N LEU A 161 14.95 -1.91 6.08
CA LEU A 161 14.63 -0.60 5.54
C LEU A 161 13.44 -0.70 4.61
N LEU A 162 12.60 0.32 4.65
CA LEU A 162 11.45 0.47 3.77
C LEU A 162 11.69 1.68 2.87
N GLN A 163 11.57 1.51 1.57
CA GLN A 163 11.79 2.60 0.61
C GLN A 163 10.46 3.03 0.01
N LEU A 164 9.95 4.17 0.45
CA LEU A 164 8.75 4.80 -0.09
C LEU A 164 9.12 5.60 -1.34
N ARG A 165 8.42 5.35 -2.44
CA ARG A 165 8.60 6.06 -3.69
C ARG A 165 7.26 6.55 -4.23
N ILE A 166 7.23 7.83 -4.64
CA ILE A 166 6.05 8.47 -5.23
C ILE A 166 6.44 9.00 -6.60
N TYR A 167 5.78 8.49 -7.62
CA TYR A 167 6.03 8.84 -9.02
C TYR A 167 4.87 9.70 -9.52
N ASN A 168 5.09 11.01 -9.56
CA ASN A 168 4.09 11.95 -10.07
C ASN A 168 4.09 11.93 -11.60
N SER A 169 2.90 11.92 -12.17
CA SER A 169 2.67 12.08 -13.60
C SER A 169 1.92 13.40 -13.85
N TYR A 170 2.20 14.05 -14.96
CA TYR A 170 1.57 15.33 -15.29
C TYR A 170 0.18 15.19 -15.94
N THR A 171 -0.23 13.95 -16.28
CA THR A 171 -1.59 13.62 -16.71
C THR A 171 -2.03 12.25 -16.17
N ILE A 172 -3.35 12.03 -16.08
CA ILE A 172 -3.91 10.72 -15.71
C ILE A 172 -3.55 9.64 -16.75
N GLU A 173 -3.44 9.99 -18.02
CA GLU A 173 -3.03 9.06 -19.08
C GLU A 173 -1.59 8.59 -18.89
N ARG A 174 -0.66 9.49 -18.55
CA ARG A 174 0.74 9.15 -18.27
C ARG A 174 0.85 8.29 -17.00
N ASN A 175 0.03 8.60 -16.00
CA ASN A 175 -0.05 7.77 -14.78
C ASN A 175 -0.56 6.35 -15.10
N ALA A 176 -1.60 6.21 -15.93
CA ALA A 176 -2.10 4.92 -16.37
C ALA A 176 -1.02 4.09 -17.11
N LYS A 177 -0.22 4.74 -17.97
CA LYS A 177 0.94 4.08 -18.60
C LYS A 177 2.01 3.67 -17.61
N LYS A 178 2.27 4.49 -16.58
CA LYS A 178 3.23 4.11 -15.52
C LYS A 178 2.71 2.91 -14.71
N MET A 179 1.42 2.87 -14.41
CA MET A 179 0.80 1.70 -13.77
C MET A 179 0.94 0.45 -14.66
N ALA A 180 0.63 0.57 -15.95
CA ALA A 180 0.79 -0.52 -16.92
C ALA A 180 2.24 -1.02 -17.00
N MET A 181 3.22 -0.13 -16.93
CA MET A 181 4.65 -0.50 -16.87
C MET A 181 4.97 -1.39 -15.67
N PHE A 182 4.41 -1.07 -14.49
CA PHE A 182 4.59 -1.88 -13.29
C PHE A 182 3.89 -3.23 -13.39
N GLU A 183 2.64 -3.27 -13.82
CA GLU A 183 1.81 -4.47 -13.83
C GLU A 183 2.01 -5.31 -15.11
N GLN A 184 1.54 -4.83 -16.26
CA GLN A 184 1.59 -5.55 -17.54
C GLN A 184 3.01 -5.61 -18.13
N GLY A 185 3.81 -4.54 -17.95
CA GLY A 185 5.22 -4.50 -18.34
C GLY A 185 6.14 -5.34 -17.46
N GLY A 186 5.65 -5.76 -16.28
CA GLY A 186 6.37 -6.70 -15.40
C GLY A 186 7.46 -6.09 -14.52
N GLU A 187 7.55 -4.75 -14.38
CA GLU A 187 8.57 -4.09 -13.54
C GLU A 187 8.57 -4.64 -12.10
N ILE A 188 7.39 -4.96 -11.54
CA ILE A 188 7.28 -5.57 -10.19
C ILE A 188 7.94 -6.96 -10.15
N GLY A 189 7.83 -7.73 -11.23
CA GLY A 189 8.54 -9.02 -11.37
C GLY A 189 10.05 -8.84 -11.32
N VAL A 190 10.55 -7.84 -12.06
CA VAL A 190 12.00 -7.51 -12.08
C VAL A 190 12.48 -7.08 -10.69
N PHE A 191 11.69 -6.30 -9.94
CA PHE A 191 12.03 -5.98 -8.54
C PHE A 191 12.26 -7.26 -7.71
N ARG A 192 11.33 -8.22 -7.79
CA ARG A 192 11.43 -9.47 -7.01
C ARG A 192 12.67 -10.27 -7.39
N THR A 193 12.98 -10.42 -8.68
CA THR A 193 14.18 -11.14 -9.14
C THR A 193 15.48 -10.47 -8.71
N CYS A 194 15.44 -9.14 -8.48
CA CYS A 194 16.58 -8.38 -7.98
C CYS A 194 16.69 -8.34 -6.44
N GLY A 195 15.82 -9.07 -5.70
CA GLY A 195 15.83 -9.08 -4.24
C GLY A 195 15.09 -7.93 -3.57
N MET A 196 14.41 -7.08 -4.35
CA MET A 196 13.54 -6.03 -3.81
C MET A 196 12.17 -6.62 -3.48
N GLN A 197 11.71 -6.44 -2.25
CA GLN A 197 10.49 -7.06 -1.78
C GLN A 197 9.32 -6.06 -1.78
N PRO A 198 8.25 -6.29 -2.59
CA PRO A 198 7.09 -5.42 -2.64
C PRO A 198 6.29 -5.44 -1.33
N VAL A 199 6.18 -4.30 -0.66
CA VAL A 199 5.33 -4.08 0.52
C VAL A 199 3.98 -3.51 0.10
N LEU A 200 3.99 -2.52 -0.78
CA LEU A 200 2.83 -1.78 -1.28
C LEU A 200 3.09 -1.36 -2.72
N PHE A 201 2.11 -1.54 -3.59
CA PHE A 201 2.03 -0.90 -4.91
C PHE A 201 0.61 -0.38 -5.11
N SER A 202 0.46 0.91 -5.44
CA SER A 202 -0.84 1.58 -5.45
C SER A 202 -0.88 2.80 -6.38
N GLN A 203 -2.10 3.17 -6.76
CA GLN A 203 -2.39 4.50 -7.31
C GLN A 203 -2.96 5.40 -6.22
N ALA A 204 -2.62 6.68 -6.24
CA ALA A 204 -3.29 7.66 -5.41
C ALA A 204 -4.66 8.01 -6.02
N VAL A 205 -5.70 7.93 -5.18
CA VAL A 205 -7.09 8.26 -5.53
C VAL A 205 -7.43 9.68 -5.06
N ALA A 206 -6.93 10.07 -3.89
CA ALA A 206 -7.05 11.42 -3.34
C ALA A 206 -5.77 11.78 -2.56
N GLY A 207 -5.51 13.07 -2.39
CA GLY A 207 -4.33 13.58 -1.70
C GLY A 207 -3.63 14.66 -2.51
N ASP A 208 -2.39 14.96 -2.14
CA ASP A 208 -1.55 15.95 -2.81
C ASP A 208 -0.88 15.37 -4.07
N LYS A 209 -0.66 16.22 -5.08
CA LYS A 209 0.11 15.91 -6.31
C LYS A 209 -0.41 14.71 -7.11
N LEU A 210 -1.72 14.69 -7.37
CA LEU A 210 -2.31 13.75 -8.32
C LEU A 210 -1.96 14.15 -9.77
N ALA A 211 -1.80 13.18 -10.71
CA ALA A 211 -1.90 11.74 -10.51
C ALA A 211 -0.54 11.16 -10.12
N ASN A 212 -0.53 10.13 -9.27
CA ASN A 212 0.72 9.49 -8.91
C ASN A 212 0.55 7.98 -8.65
N VAL A 213 1.66 7.27 -8.81
CA VAL A 213 1.87 5.91 -8.31
C VAL A 213 2.70 6.01 -7.05
N THR A 214 2.21 5.42 -5.96
CA THR A 214 2.93 5.31 -4.69
C THR A 214 3.21 3.85 -4.40
N TYR A 215 4.47 3.53 -4.13
CA TYR A 215 4.87 2.17 -3.79
C TYR A 215 5.94 2.13 -2.71
N MET A 216 6.08 0.97 -2.08
CA MET A 216 7.07 0.72 -1.05
C MET A 216 7.74 -0.63 -1.27
N LEU A 217 9.06 -0.63 -1.18
CA LEU A 217 9.91 -1.82 -1.23
C LEU A 217 10.57 -2.01 0.13
N ALA A 218 10.82 -3.26 0.52
CA ALA A 218 11.58 -3.59 1.71
C ALA A 218 12.91 -4.26 1.35
N PHE A 219 13.88 -4.07 2.24
CA PHE A 219 15.22 -4.64 2.21
C PHE A 219 15.63 -5.06 3.62
N ASP A 220 16.37 -6.13 3.76
CA ASP A 220 16.82 -6.62 5.07
C ASP A 220 17.80 -5.68 5.77
N ASN A 221 18.55 -4.88 4.98
CA ASN A 221 19.49 -3.87 5.46
C ASN A 221 19.94 -2.93 4.32
N LYS A 222 20.82 -1.97 4.64
CA LYS A 222 21.33 -0.99 3.68
C LYS A 222 22.17 -1.61 2.57
N ALA A 223 23.02 -2.58 2.88
CA ALA A 223 23.86 -3.24 1.87
C ALA A 223 23.00 -3.99 0.84
N GLU A 224 21.95 -4.68 1.31
CA GLU A 224 21.00 -5.36 0.41
C GLU A 224 20.20 -4.35 -0.43
N LYS A 225 19.79 -3.23 0.11
CA LYS A 225 19.17 -2.14 -0.68
C LYS A 225 20.08 -1.70 -1.83
N GLU A 226 21.35 -1.43 -1.55
CA GLU A 226 22.31 -0.94 -2.55
C GLU A 226 22.59 -2.00 -3.63
N SER A 227 22.81 -3.25 -3.24
CA SER A 227 23.07 -4.35 -4.16
C SER A 227 21.85 -4.69 -5.03
N SER A 228 20.64 -4.67 -4.46
CA SER A 228 19.39 -4.89 -5.19
C SER A 228 19.16 -3.83 -6.25
N TRP A 229 19.36 -2.55 -5.91
CA TRP A 229 19.26 -1.46 -6.88
C TRP A 229 20.31 -1.55 -7.98
N LYS A 230 21.52 -2.05 -7.69
CA LYS A 230 22.53 -2.30 -8.71
C LYS A 230 22.07 -3.41 -9.66
N ARG A 231 21.63 -4.57 -9.12
CA ARG A 231 21.07 -5.67 -9.93
C ARG A 231 19.92 -5.20 -10.83
N PHE A 232 19.01 -4.37 -10.29
CA PHE A 232 17.88 -3.85 -11.04
C PHE A 232 18.32 -2.97 -12.21
N ARG A 233 19.24 -2.02 -12.00
CA ARG A 233 19.71 -1.12 -13.07
C ARG A 233 20.34 -1.87 -14.22
N ASP A 234 20.99 -3.00 -13.94
CA ASP A 234 21.71 -3.82 -14.91
C ASP A 234 20.84 -4.97 -15.48
N HIS A 235 19.60 -5.14 -14.99
CA HIS A 235 18.73 -6.25 -15.38
C HIS A 235 18.24 -6.12 -16.83
N PRO A 236 18.42 -7.15 -17.70
CA PRO A 236 18.07 -7.07 -19.13
C PRO A 236 16.61 -6.69 -19.39
N GLU A 237 15.67 -7.28 -18.64
CA GLU A 237 14.24 -6.97 -18.78
C GLU A 237 13.92 -5.53 -18.37
N TRP A 238 14.59 -4.97 -17.36
CA TRP A 238 14.47 -3.56 -17.02
C TRP A 238 14.98 -2.66 -18.14
N LEU A 239 16.15 -2.97 -18.71
CA LEU A 239 16.75 -2.18 -19.78
C LEU A 239 15.82 -2.15 -21.00
N LYS A 240 15.22 -3.30 -21.34
CA LYS A 240 14.22 -3.42 -22.43
C LYS A 240 12.97 -2.60 -22.12
N LEU A 241 12.40 -2.77 -20.92
CA LEU A 241 11.19 -2.08 -20.48
C LEU A 241 11.37 -0.56 -20.44
N LYS A 242 12.52 -0.09 -19.93
CA LYS A 242 12.87 1.33 -19.85
C LYS A 242 13.03 1.97 -21.24
N ALA A 243 13.46 1.19 -22.25
CA ALA A 243 13.66 1.66 -23.62
C ALA A 243 12.36 1.69 -24.44
N ASP A 244 11.28 1.08 -23.94
CA ASP A 244 10.01 1.01 -24.67
C ASP A 244 9.37 2.41 -24.78
N PRO A 245 9.13 2.91 -26.02
CA PRO A 245 8.59 4.25 -26.24
C PRO A 245 7.22 4.49 -25.59
N GLN A 246 6.42 3.44 -25.39
CA GLN A 246 5.09 3.57 -24.78
C GLN A 246 5.16 4.07 -23.32
N TYR A 247 6.27 3.83 -22.61
CA TYR A 247 6.49 4.22 -21.21
C TYR A 247 7.34 5.49 -21.06
N LYS A 248 7.71 6.13 -22.17
CA LYS A 248 8.46 7.37 -22.12
C LYS A 248 7.66 8.47 -21.43
N ASP A 249 8.33 9.29 -20.62
CA ASP A 249 7.77 10.48 -19.95
C ASP A 249 6.55 10.19 -19.06
N THR A 250 6.50 9.02 -18.46
CA THR A 250 5.39 8.60 -17.59
C THR A 250 5.47 9.15 -16.18
N ALA A 251 6.63 9.67 -15.75
CA ALA A 251 6.81 10.34 -14.47
C ALA A 251 7.66 11.59 -14.63
N ASN A 252 7.19 12.73 -14.10
CA ASN A 252 7.89 14.02 -14.16
C ASN A 252 8.61 14.37 -12.87
N LYS A 253 8.25 13.75 -11.75
CA LYS A 253 8.89 13.91 -10.45
C LYS A 253 8.87 12.60 -9.67
N ILE A 254 9.98 12.29 -9.03
CA ILE A 254 10.11 11.13 -8.16
C ILE A 254 10.49 11.62 -6.76
N THR A 255 9.66 11.29 -5.77
CA THR A 255 10.02 11.39 -4.36
C THR A 255 10.53 10.04 -3.90
N ASN A 256 11.66 10.00 -3.22
CA ASN A 256 12.31 8.80 -2.70
C ASN A 256 12.69 9.03 -1.25
N ILE A 257 12.19 8.17 -0.36
CA ILE A 257 12.42 8.27 1.08
C ILE A 257 12.75 6.87 1.60
N VAL A 258 13.90 6.74 2.24
CA VAL A 258 14.26 5.51 2.95
C VAL A 258 13.85 5.67 4.41
N LEU A 259 13.12 4.69 4.92
CA LEU A 259 12.44 4.72 6.21
C LEU A 259 12.88 3.54 7.08
N ARG A 260 12.88 3.74 8.39
CA ARG A 260 12.92 2.66 9.38
C ARG A 260 11.53 2.46 10.00
N PRO A 261 11.11 1.23 10.24
CA PRO A 261 9.93 0.97 11.05
C PRO A 261 10.21 1.30 12.52
N SER A 262 9.18 1.76 13.23
CA SER A 262 9.19 1.84 14.68
C SER A 262 9.21 0.46 15.32
N LYS A 263 9.34 0.40 16.64
CA LYS A 263 9.45 -0.85 17.39
C LYS A 263 8.21 -1.74 17.27
N ALA A 264 7.01 -1.14 17.29
CA ALA A 264 5.75 -1.88 17.17
C ALA A 264 5.21 -1.93 15.72
N SER A 265 5.88 -1.30 14.76
CA SER A 265 5.47 -1.31 13.36
C SER A 265 5.34 -2.74 12.82
N GLN A 266 4.24 -2.99 12.13
CA GLN A 266 3.90 -4.29 11.54
C GLN A 266 4.39 -4.43 10.08
N LEU A 267 5.23 -3.47 9.61
CA LEU A 267 5.87 -3.51 8.29
C LEU A 267 7.38 -3.65 8.39
#